data_ad526f25c8b2fb6b42090ab35c616a9a
#
_entry.id   ad526f25c8b2fb6b42090ab35c616a9a
#
_cell.length_a   1.000
_cell.length_b   1.000
_cell.length_c   1.000
_cell.angle_alpha   90.00
_cell.angle_beta   90.00
_cell.angle_gamma   90.00
#
_symmetry.space_group_name_H-M   'P 1'
#
loop_
_entity.id
_entity.type
_entity.pdbx_description
1 polymer ?
#
loop_
_entity_poly.entity_id
_entity_poly.type
_entity_poly.pdbx_seq_one_letter_code
_entity_poly.pdbx_strand_id
1 'polypeptide(L)'
;MFRYERPQAGRLREFHQIGVECFGSNNPATDVETIAMAAQFFNEIGIRNVTLQLNSLGNAESRATYRQALIDYLMPLKDNLSKDSQRRLEENPLRVLDSKEKEDKLAVENAPSILDYLDKESQTHFQA
;
A
#
# COMPACT_ATOMS: atom_id res chain seq x y z
N MET A 1 -14.25 17.05 -5.69
CA MET A 1 -14.63 15.63 -5.59
C MET A 1 -15.43 15.41 -4.33
N PHE A 2 -16.34 14.43 -4.34
CA PHE A 2 -17.18 14.09 -3.20
C PHE A 2 -17.02 12.61 -2.89
N ARG A 3 -17.04 12.26 -1.59
CA ARG A 3 -17.02 10.87 -1.13
C ARG A 3 -17.96 10.66 0.05
N TYR A 4 -18.60 9.50 0.09
CA TYR A 4 -19.45 9.10 1.20
C TYR A 4 -18.60 8.40 2.27
N GLU A 5 -17.99 9.19 3.13
CA GLU A 5 -17.18 8.68 4.23
C GLU A 5 -17.49 9.43 5.52
N ARG A 6 -17.15 8.80 6.66
CA ARG A 6 -17.27 9.46 7.96
C ARG A 6 -16.25 10.60 8.06
N PRO A 7 -16.67 11.85 8.24
CA PRO A 7 -15.77 12.99 8.39
C PRO A 7 -14.88 12.82 9.63
N GLN A 8 -13.62 13.22 9.50
CA GLN A 8 -12.67 13.30 10.61
C GLN A 8 -11.60 14.34 10.28
N ALA A 9 -10.72 14.65 11.25
CA ALA A 9 -9.68 15.64 11.03
C ALA A 9 -8.85 15.32 9.77
N GLY A 10 -8.77 16.28 8.85
CA GLY A 10 -8.07 16.14 7.58
C GLY A 10 -8.77 15.25 6.53
N ARG A 11 -9.96 14.71 6.82
CA ARG A 11 -10.70 13.85 5.90
C ARG A 11 -12.12 14.36 5.70
N LEU A 12 -12.28 15.21 4.70
CA LEU A 12 -13.57 15.85 4.36
C LEU A 12 -14.34 15.00 3.33
N ARG A 13 -15.66 15.21 3.27
CA ARG A 13 -16.53 14.61 2.24
C ARG A 13 -16.40 15.33 0.90
N GLU A 14 -16.13 16.62 0.93
CA GLU A 14 -15.77 17.43 -0.24
C GLU A 14 -14.29 17.75 -0.17
N PHE A 15 -13.56 17.56 -1.25
CA PHE A 15 -12.13 17.81 -1.31
C PHE A 15 -11.66 18.08 -2.74
N HIS A 16 -10.53 18.78 -2.87
CA HIS A 16 -9.84 19.01 -4.11
C HIS A 16 -8.63 18.05 -4.21
N GLN A 17 -8.37 17.59 -5.42
CA GLN A 17 -7.27 16.68 -5.69
C GLN A 17 -6.62 17.06 -7.01
N ILE A 18 -5.29 17.03 -7.04
CA ILE A 18 -4.48 17.05 -8.25
C ILE A 18 -3.90 15.64 -8.40
N GLY A 19 -3.99 15.10 -9.61
CA GLY A 19 -3.40 13.80 -9.94
C GLY A 19 -2.63 13.88 -11.23
N VAL A 20 -1.61 13.05 -11.36
CA VAL A 20 -0.83 12.84 -12.58
C VAL A 20 -0.89 11.36 -12.91
N GLU A 21 -1.15 11.05 -14.18
CA GLU A 21 -1.18 9.70 -14.70
C GLU A 21 -0.38 9.66 -16.00
N CYS A 22 0.46 8.65 -16.18
CA CYS A 22 1.20 8.44 -17.40
C CYS A 22 0.74 7.13 -18.08
N PHE A 23 0.46 7.20 -19.38
CA PHE A 23 -0.05 6.08 -20.16
C PHE A 23 0.90 5.74 -21.31
N GLY A 24 0.88 4.48 -21.73
CA GLY A 24 1.55 4.03 -22.96
C GLY A 24 3.01 3.65 -22.78
N SER A 25 3.53 3.58 -21.56
CA SER A 25 4.90 3.13 -21.27
C SER A 25 4.91 2.11 -20.14
N ASN A 26 5.67 1.04 -20.32
CA ASN A 26 5.98 0.06 -19.30
C ASN A 26 7.43 0.24 -18.75
N ASN A 27 8.06 1.37 -19.08
CA ASN A 27 9.43 1.62 -18.65
C ASN A 27 9.43 2.14 -17.20
N PRO A 28 10.20 1.54 -16.27
CA PRO A 28 10.31 2.01 -14.89
C PRO A 28 10.77 3.46 -14.76
N ALA A 29 11.52 3.99 -15.73
CA ALA A 29 11.89 5.41 -15.77
C ALA A 29 10.67 6.35 -15.79
N THR A 30 9.53 5.90 -16.34
CA THR A 30 8.28 6.67 -16.37
C THR A 30 7.68 6.81 -14.97
N ASP A 31 7.77 5.75 -14.15
CA ASP A 31 7.34 5.80 -12.75
C ASP A 31 8.23 6.74 -11.95
N VAL A 32 9.55 6.66 -12.16
CA VAL A 32 10.52 7.56 -11.51
C VAL A 32 10.28 9.01 -11.88
N GLU A 33 10.00 9.32 -13.15
CA GLU A 33 9.68 10.68 -13.61
C GLU A 33 8.42 11.23 -12.93
N THR A 34 7.37 10.42 -12.82
CA THR A 34 6.13 10.80 -12.13
C THR A 34 6.37 11.08 -10.64
N ILE A 35 7.16 10.24 -9.98
CA ILE A 35 7.55 10.42 -8.58
C ILE A 35 8.40 11.68 -8.39
N ALA A 36 9.39 11.90 -9.27
CA ALA A 36 10.26 13.07 -9.24
C ALA A 36 9.48 14.38 -9.42
N MET A 37 8.49 14.38 -10.32
CA MET A 37 7.57 15.51 -10.51
C MET A 37 6.81 15.83 -9.21
N ALA A 38 6.27 14.84 -8.52
CA ALA A 38 5.58 15.03 -7.26
C ALA A 38 6.53 15.57 -6.17
N ALA A 39 7.75 15.05 -6.09
CA ALA A 39 8.76 15.52 -5.14
C ALA A 39 9.16 16.98 -5.40
N GLN A 40 9.36 17.34 -6.66
CA GLN A 40 9.66 18.71 -7.06
C GLN A 40 8.50 19.65 -6.72
N PHE A 41 7.27 19.26 -7.02
CA PHE A 41 6.06 20.02 -6.68
C PHE A 41 5.98 20.30 -5.19
N PHE A 42 6.18 19.30 -4.33
CA PHE A 42 6.19 19.50 -2.87
C PHE A 42 7.29 20.47 -2.43
N ASN A 43 8.47 20.38 -3.02
CA ASN A 43 9.56 21.29 -2.70
C ASN A 43 9.23 22.74 -3.09
N GLU A 44 8.63 22.98 -4.26
CA GLU A 44 8.28 24.31 -4.77
C GLU A 44 7.20 24.99 -3.92
N ILE A 45 6.21 24.23 -3.44
CA ILE A 45 5.17 24.77 -2.53
C ILE A 45 5.61 24.80 -1.06
N GLY A 46 6.88 24.48 -0.77
CA GLY A 46 7.48 24.60 0.56
C GLY A 46 7.18 23.44 1.51
N ILE A 47 6.61 22.33 1.05
CA ILE A 47 6.45 21.11 1.84
C ILE A 47 7.81 20.40 1.90
N ARG A 48 8.39 20.37 3.09
CA ARG A 48 9.70 19.75 3.36
C ARG A 48 9.53 18.52 4.24
N ASN A 49 10.60 17.75 4.39
CA ASN A 49 10.60 16.51 5.19
C ASN A 49 9.65 15.43 4.64
N VAL A 50 9.57 15.32 3.33
CA VAL A 50 8.83 14.26 2.64
C VAL A 50 9.71 13.02 2.58
N THR A 51 9.15 11.86 2.95
CA THR A 51 9.80 10.56 2.81
C THR A 51 9.08 9.76 1.74
N LEU A 52 9.81 9.32 0.72
CA LEU A 52 9.29 8.42 -0.30
C LEU A 52 9.32 6.98 0.23
N GLN A 53 8.18 6.31 0.19
CA GLN A 53 8.06 4.88 0.45
C GLN A 53 7.59 4.20 -0.82
N LEU A 54 8.41 3.32 -1.37
CA LEU A 54 8.09 2.55 -2.57
C LEU A 54 7.67 1.14 -2.22
N ASN A 55 6.69 0.64 -2.96
CA ASN A 55 6.27 -0.75 -2.91
C ASN A 55 5.76 -1.18 -4.28
N SER A 56 5.64 -2.48 -4.50
CA SER A 56 5.03 -3.06 -5.69
C SER A 56 3.97 -4.07 -5.30
N LEU A 57 2.89 -4.11 -6.05
CA LEU A 57 1.84 -5.12 -5.89
C LEU A 57 2.08 -6.34 -6.80
N GLY A 58 3.05 -6.24 -7.70
CA GLY A 58 3.29 -7.26 -8.72
C GLY A 58 2.08 -7.50 -9.63
N ASN A 59 2.09 -8.63 -10.31
CA ASN A 59 1.00 -9.09 -11.14
C ASN A 59 -0.10 -9.83 -10.34
N ALA A 60 -1.11 -10.36 -11.01
CA ALA A 60 -2.23 -11.06 -10.36
C ALA A 60 -1.77 -12.34 -9.63
N GLU A 61 -0.79 -13.06 -10.19
CA GLU A 61 -0.22 -14.28 -9.61
C GLU A 61 0.59 -13.98 -8.35
N SER A 62 1.47 -12.98 -8.41
CA SER A 62 2.24 -12.48 -7.25
C SER A 62 1.31 -12.10 -6.09
N ARG A 63 0.24 -11.36 -6.39
CA ARG A 63 -0.76 -10.97 -5.38
C ARG A 63 -1.50 -12.16 -4.78
N ALA A 64 -1.86 -13.15 -5.59
CA ALA A 64 -2.54 -14.35 -5.11
C ALA A 64 -1.64 -15.18 -4.18
N THR A 65 -0.38 -15.37 -4.57
CA THR A 65 0.62 -16.09 -3.78
C THR A 65 0.91 -15.37 -2.47
N TYR A 66 1.11 -14.06 -2.51
CA TYR A 66 1.32 -13.25 -1.31
C TYR A 66 0.09 -13.25 -0.39
N ARG A 67 -1.11 -13.15 -0.95
CA ARG A 67 -2.34 -13.22 -0.18
C ARG A 67 -2.43 -14.53 0.61
N GLN A 68 -2.08 -15.65 -0.01
CA GLN A 68 -2.08 -16.95 0.66
C GLN A 68 -1.04 -16.99 1.77
N ALA A 69 0.20 -16.55 1.50
CA ALA A 69 1.26 -16.51 2.50
C ALA A 69 0.88 -15.64 3.71
N LEU A 70 0.21 -14.51 3.46
CA LEU A 70 -0.28 -13.63 4.52
C LEU A 70 -1.39 -14.28 5.35
N ILE A 71 -2.30 -15.02 4.72
CA ILE A 71 -3.33 -15.80 5.43
C ILE A 71 -2.68 -16.86 6.30
N ASP A 72 -1.76 -17.64 5.75
CA ASP A 72 -1.07 -18.72 6.47
C ASP A 72 -0.27 -18.17 7.67
N TYR A 73 0.30 -16.98 7.54
CA TYR A 73 1.00 -16.29 8.63
C TYR A 73 0.04 -15.77 9.71
N LEU A 74 -1.07 -15.14 9.32
CA LEU A 74 -1.99 -14.48 10.26
C LEU A 74 -3.01 -15.45 10.88
N MET A 75 -3.31 -16.58 10.25
CA MET A 75 -4.32 -17.51 10.76
C MET A 75 -4.00 -18.04 12.18
N PRO A 76 -2.74 -18.45 12.50
CA PRO A 76 -2.38 -18.84 13.86
C PRO A 76 -2.46 -17.69 14.88
N LEU A 77 -2.40 -16.45 14.42
CA LEU A 77 -2.44 -15.24 15.24
C LEU A 77 -3.84 -14.64 15.35
N LYS A 78 -4.85 -15.26 14.72
CA LYS A 78 -6.22 -14.72 14.60
C LYS A 78 -6.80 -14.25 15.92
N ASP A 79 -6.62 -15.03 16.99
CA ASP A 79 -7.17 -14.72 18.30
C ASP A 79 -6.49 -13.50 18.96
N ASN A 80 -5.30 -13.12 18.51
CA ASN A 80 -4.56 -11.95 18.96
C ASN A 80 -4.89 -10.68 18.15
N LEU A 81 -5.69 -10.81 17.09
CA LEU A 81 -6.10 -9.68 16.27
C LEU A 81 -7.36 -9.02 16.82
N SER A 82 -7.48 -7.73 16.55
CA SER A 82 -8.73 -7.00 16.82
C SER A 82 -9.92 -7.64 16.06
N LYS A 83 -11.14 -7.49 16.58
CA LYS A 83 -12.35 -8.03 15.94
C LYS A 83 -12.53 -7.55 14.50
N ASP A 84 -12.16 -6.32 14.20
CA ASP A 84 -12.23 -5.78 12.85
C ASP A 84 -11.19 -6.43 11.94
N SER A 85 -9.98 -6.67 12.44
CA SER A 85 -8.92 -7.37 11.69
C SER A 85 -9.18 -8.87 11.53
N GLN A 86 -9.84 -9.52 12.47
CA GLN A 86 -10.33 -10.90 12.28
C GLN A 86 -11.29 -11.01 11.10
N ARG A 87 -12.23 -10.06 10.98
CA ARG A 87 -13.14 -9.99 9.82
C ARG A 87 -12.40 -9.69 8.53
N ARG A 88 -11.46 -8.73 8.55
CA ARG A 88 -10.62 -8.38 7.40
C ARG A 88 -9.75 -9.52 6.91
N LEU A 89 -9.27 -10.37 7.81
CA LEU A 89 -8.49 -11.56 7.46
C LEU A 89 -9.27 -12.50 6.54
N GLU A 90 -10.59 -12.61 6.73
CA GLU A 90 -11.46 -13.43 5.90
C GLU A 90 -11.81 -12.75 4.57
N GLU A 91 -12.13 -11.45 4.62
CA GLU A 91 -12.56 -10.69 3.44
C GLU A 91 -11.39 -10.24 2.56
N ASN A 92 -10.42 -9.56 3.17
CA ASN A 92 -9.24 -9.00 2.51
C ASN A 92 -8.06 -8.88 3.48
N PRO A 93 -7.21 -9.91 3.58
CA PRO A 93 -6.11 -9.97 4.55
C PRO A 93 -5.10 -8.83 4.43
N LEU A 94 -4.92 -8.24 3.24
CA LEU A 94 -4.05 -7.08 3.05
C LEU A 94 -4.46 -5.88 3.91
N ARG A 95 -5.75 -5.75 4.22
CA ARG A 95 -6.25 -4.67 5.09
C ARG A 95 -5.88 -4.83 6.56
N VAL A 96 -5.42 -6.00 6.98
CA VAL A 96 -4.90 -6.21 8.33
C VAL A 96 -3.59 -5.45 8.53
N LEU A 97 -2.75 -5.39 7.48
CA LEU A 97 -1.48 -4.65 7.48
C LEU A 97 -1.66 -3.15 7.72
N ASP A 98 -2.81 -2.58 7.31
CA ASP A 98 -3.14 -1.16 7.48
C ASP A 98 -3.82 -0.84 8.82
N SER A 99 -3.94 -1.81 9.72
CA SER A 99 -4.59 -1.59 11.00
C SER A 99 -3.81 -0.61 11.86
N LYS A 100 -4.55 0.25 12.57
CA LYS A 100 -3.99 1.19 13.53
C LYS A 100 -3.99 0.66 14.97
N GLU A 101 -4.64 -0.46 15.19
CA GLU A 101 -4.73 -1.11 16.51
C GLU A 101 -3.36 -1.65 16.93
N LYS A 102 -3.01 -1.48 18.20
CA LYS A 102 -1.69 -1.89 18.71
C LYS A 102 -1.48 -3.41 18.63
N GLU A 103 -2.54 -4.16 18.89
CA GLU A 103 -2.55 -5.62 18.83
C GLU A 103 -2.20 -6.11 17.42
N ASP A 104 -2.87 -5.52 16.42
CA ASP A 104 -2.66 -5.86 15.01
C ASP A 104 -1.26 -5.47 14.55
N LYS A 105 -0.74 -4.30 14.98
CA LYS A 105 0.63 -3.88 14.63
C LYS A 105 1.69 -4.85 15.12
N LEU A 106 1.54 -5.36 16.34
CA LEU A 106 2.45 -6.39 16.87
C LEU A 106 2.35 -7.69 16.08
N ALA A 107 1.14 -8.09 15.69
CA ALA A 107 0.93 -9.30 14.90
C ALA A 107 1.53 -9.20 13.50
N VAL A 108 1.52 -8.02 12.86
CA VAL A 108 2.03 -7.83 11.49
C VAL A 108 3.50 -7.40 11.43
N GLU A 109 4.16 -7.16 12.55
CA GLU A 109 5.55 -6.68 12.60
C GLU A 109 6.52 -7.59 11.83
N ASN A 110 6.30 -8.91 11.90
CA ASN A 110 7.11 -9.91 11.21
C ASN A 110 6.36 -10.57 10.03
N ALA A 111 5.32 -9.91 9.52
CA ALA A 111 4.59 -10.43 8.37
C ALA A 111 5.48 -10.48 7.12
N PRO A 112 5.30 -11.46 6.23
CA PRO A 112 6.05 -11.55 5.00
C PRO A 112 5.86 -10.30 4.14
N SER A 113 6.91 -9.88 3.44
CA SER A 113 6.86 -8.74 2.51
C SER A 113 6.32 -9.19 1.16
N ILE A 114 5.48 -8.38 0.52
CA ILE A 114 5.03 -8.64 -0.84
C ILE A 114 6.19 -8.65 -1.84
N LEU A 115 7.27 -7.94 -1.56
CA LEU A 115 8.45 -7.88 -2.42
C LEU A 115 9.15 -9.23 -2.58
N ASP A 116 8.99 -10.13 -1.60
CA ASP A 116 9.55 -11.50 -1.63
C ASP A 116 8.73 -12.44 -2.53
N TYR A 117 7.54 -12.01 -2.95
CA TYR A 117 6.58 -12.79 -3.76
C TYR A 117 6.38 -12.24 -5.16
N LEU A 118 7.15 -11.22 -5.54
CA LEU A 118 7.11 -10.66 -6.89
C LEU A 118 7.58 -11.69 -7.92
N ASP A 119 6.90 -11.75 -9.04
CA ASP A 119 7.40 -12.45 -10.21
C ASP A 119 8.66 -11.77 -10.76
N LYS A 120 9.39 -12.47 -11.62
CA LYS A 120 10.69 -12.00 -12.12
C LYS A 120 10.60 -10.68 -12.88
N GLU A 121 9.53 -10.48 -13.64
CA GLU A 121 9.31 -9.24 -14.40
C GLU A 121 9.08 -8.05 -13.45
N SER A 122 8.15 -8.22 -12.50
CA SER A 122 7.85 -7.20 -11.48
C SER A 122 9.05 -6.88 -10.59
N GLN A 123 9.85 -7.89 -10.25
CA GLN A 123 11.08 -7.71 -9.47
C GLN A 123 12.11 -6.89 -10.26
N THR A 124 12.32 -7.22 -11.54
CA THR A 124 13.24 -6.49 -12.41
C THR A 124 12.80 -5.03 -12.59
N HIS A 125 11.51 -4.81 -12.81
CA HIS A 125 10.94 -3.46 -12.92
C HIS A 125 11.13 -2.65 -11.64
N PHE A 126 10.91 -3.26 -10.48
CA PHE A 126 11.05 -2.60 -9.18
C PHE A 126 12.49 -2.25 -8.81
N GLN A 127 13.46 -3.01 -9.33
CA GLN A 127 14.90 -2.82 -9.07
C GLN A 127 15.58 -1.86 -10.06
N ALA A 128 14.94 -1.56 -11.18
CA ALA A 128 15.48 -0.68 -12.21
C ALA A 128 15.42 0.79 -11.81
#